data_eb5ecbb9f87e601915d31988dda46d6c
#
_entry.id   eb5ecbb9f87e601915d31988dda46d6c
#
_cell.length_a   1.000
_cell.length_b   1.000
_cell.length_c   1.000
_cell.angle_alpha   90.00
_cell.angle_beta   90.00
_cell.angle_gamma   90.00
#
_symmetry.space_group_name_H-M   'P 1'
#
loop_
_entity.id
_entity.type
_entity.pdbx_description
1 polymer ?
#
loop_
_entity_poly.entity_id
_entity_poly.type
_entity_poly.pdbx_seq_one_letter_code
_entity_poly.pdbx_strand_id
1 'polypeptide(L)'
;MRVLVTGGAGFIGSHFAKRLAAAGEEVVVLDKLTYSGNPANLAGAQVEFVEADICDQAAVAAAAAGCAAVVNFAAETHVDRSIHGASEFIETDVLGTYVLLDWVRENGTRLVQVSTDEVYGDVPEGSSSCEDDPLRPSSPYSASKAGGDLQVIAAVRTYGVDACITRGSNTYGPNQYPEKIIPLFVTNALDGEPLPLYGDGRQTRDWLHVEDHCAAVELVLREGASGEIYNVGGGEEVENRDLTRTILELTGTDESLVRHVEDRPGHDRRYSLDASKLRGVGWEPARALADGLPETVAWYRDNRDWWEPIKSGDYRAYYEKQYSERLG
;
A
#
# COMPACT_ATOMS: atom_id res chain seq x y z
N MET A 1 -10.86 -5.06 21.07
CA MET A 1 -10.17 -3.79 21.44
C MET A 1 -10.68 -2.65 20.58
N ARG A 2 -10.44 -1.38 20.99
CA ARG A 2 -10.70 -0.22 20.15
C ARG A 2 -9.39 0.14 19.40
N VAL A 3 -9.44 0.24 18.08
CA VAL A 3 -8.25 0.45 17.22
C VAL A 3 -8.47 1.64 16.30
N LEU A 4 -7.52 2.57 16.26
CA LEU A 4 -7.46 3.61 15.23
C LEU A 4 -6.76 3.07 13.98
N VAL A 5 -7.43 3.13 12.85
CA VAL A 5 -6.89 2.80 11.52
C VAL A 5 -6.81 4.08 10.70
N THR A 6 -5.62 4.62 10.52
CA THR A 6 -5.40 5.80 9.69
C THR A 6 -5.23 5.39 8.23
N GLY A 7 -5.64 6.24 7.28
CA GLY A 7 -5.69 5.86 5.87
C GLY A 7 -6.71 4.73 5.58
N GLY A 8 -7.72 4.59 6.46
CA GLY A 8 -8.65 3.48 6.43
C GLY A 8 -9.74 3.57 5.35
N ALA A 9 -9.85 4.68 4.61
CA ALA A 9 -10.67 4.76 3.40
C ALA A 9 -9.89 4.43 2.12
N GLY A 10 -8.56 4.25 2.23
CA GLY A 10 -7.69 3.78 1.15
C GLY A 10 -7.84 2.28 0.86
N PHE A 11 -7.04 1.77 -0.08
CA PHE A 11 -7.08 0.37 -0.50
C PHE A 11 -6.82 -0.61 0.65
N ILE A 12 -5.59 -0.71 1.15
CA ILE A 12 -5.23 -1.71 2.17
C ILE A 12 -5.91 -1.40 3.50
N GLY A 13 -5.94 -0.12 3.90
CA GLY A 13 -6.54 0.30 5.16
C GLY A 13 -8.02 -0.04 5.29
N SER A 14 -8.80 0.03 4.20
CA SER A 14 -10.22 -0.32 4.21
C SER A 14 -10.46 -1.82 4.38
N HIS A 15 -9.65 -2.67 3.72
CA HIS A 15 -9.68 -4.12 3.93
C HIS A 15 -9.32 -4.48 5.38
N PHE A 16 -8.30 -3.82 5.93
CA PHE A 16 -7.90 -4.02 7.32
C PHE A 16 -8.99 -3.58 8.30
N ALA A 17 -9.59 -2.41 8.12
CA ALA A 17 -10.67 -1.92 8.95
C ALA A 17 -11.90 -2.86 8.93
N LYS A 18 -12.28 -3.34 7.72
CA LYS A 18 -13.35 -4.34 7.56
C LYS A 18 -13.02 -5.65 8.27
N ARG A 19 -11.78 -6.13 8.15
CA ARG A 19 -11.32 -7.35 8.78
C ARG A 19 -11.42 -7.27 10.32
N LEU A 20 -10.96 -6.19 10.92
CA LEU A 20 -11.08 -5.97 12.37
C LEU A 20 -12.54 -5.84 12.82
N ALA A 21 -13.35 -5.07 12.10
CA ALA A 21 -14.77 -4.92 12.41
C ALA A 21 -15.52 -6.26 12.32
N ALA A 22 -15.23 -7.09 11.32
CA ALA A 22 -15.80 -8.44 11.19
C ALA A 22 -15.36 -9.38 12.31
N ALA A 23 -14.18 -9.18 12.89
CA ALA A 23 -13.71 -9.88 14.08
C ALA A 23 -14.31 -9.36 15.40
N GLY A 24 -15.20 -8.36 15.34
CA GLY A 24 -15.88 -7.78 16.52
C GLY A 24 -15.07 -6.73 17.26
N GLU A 25 -14.01 -6.18 16.66
CA GLU A 25 -13.27 -5.07 17.22
C GLU A 25 -13.99 -3.73 16.99
N GLU A 26 -13.81 -2.78 17.91
CA GLU A 26 -14.21 -1.39 17.67
C GLU A 26 -13.18 -0.69 16.80
N VAL A 27 -13.58 -0.21 15.63
CA VAL A 27 -12.68 0.42 14.68
C VAL A 27 -13.04 1.89 14.48
N VAL A 28 -12.05 2.75 14.70
CA VAL A 28 -12.10 4.17 14.29
C VAL A 28 -11.24 4.32 13.04
N VAL A 29 -11.81 4.82 11.97
CA VAL A 29 -11.08 5.14 10.74
C VAL A 29 -10.83 6.65 10.69
N LEU A 30 -9.58 7.05 10.51
CA LEU A 30 -9.19 8.43 10.24
C LEU A 30 -8.59 8.51 8.84
N ASP A 31 -9.17 9.35 7.98
CA ASP A 31 -8.71 9.54 6.60
C ASP A 31 -8.99 10.97 6.15
N LYS A 32 -8.05 11.61 5.46
CA LYS A 32 -8.24 12.97 4.93
C LYS A 32 -8.90 13.02 3.55
N LEU A 33 -9.25 11.84 2.99
CA LEU A 33 -9.91 11.68 1.71
C LEU A 33 -9.17 12.40 0.55
N THR A 34 -7.89 12.07 0.41
CA THR A 34 -7.15 12.47 -0.80
C THR A 34 -7.70 11.71 -2.01
N TYR A 35 -7.07 11.88 -3.17
CA TYR A 35 -7.53 11.28 -4.41
C TYR A 35 -7.76 9.74 -4.35
N SER A 36 -7.05 9.02 -3.49
CA SER A 36 -7.17 7.56 -3.33
C SER A 36 -8.04 7.11 -2.16
N GLY A 37 -8.45 8.03 -1.29
CA GLY A 37 -9.39 7.76 -0.19
C GLY A 37 -10.83 7.73 -0.70
N ASN A 38 -11.52 6.59 -0.52
CA ASN A 38 -12.89 6.42 -0.97
C ASN A 38 -13.75 5.79 0.15
N PRO A 39 -14.68 6.54 0.77
CA PRO A 39 -15.56 5.99 1.80
C PRO A 39 -16.39 4.77 1.35
N ALA A 40 -16.66 4.62 0.03
CA ALA A 40 -17.34 3.45 -0.50
C ALA A 40 -16.54 2.14 -0.24
N ASN A 41 -15.23 2.23 -0.03
CA ASN A 41 -14.41 1.08 0.33
C ASN A 41 -14.79 0.48 1.70
N LEU A 42 -15.41 1.29 2.57
CA LEU A 42 -15.86 0.87 3.91
C LEU A 42 -17.32 0.37 3.93
N ALA A 43 -17.97 0.29 2.77
CA ALA A 43 -19.38 -0.13 2.69
C ALA A 43 -19.59 -1.49 3.39
N GLY A 44 -20.63 -1.56 4.24
CA GLY A 44 -20.98 -2.75 5.02
C GLY A 44 -20.21 -2.96 6.31
N ALA A 45 -19.13 -2.19 6.58
CA ALA A 45 -18.40 -2.28 7.84
C ALA A 45 -19.00 -1.38 8.92
N GLN A 46 -18.98 -1.85 10.16
CA GLN A 46 -19.37 -1.07 11.34
C GLN A 46 -18.12 -0.38 11.88
N VAL A 47 -17.85 0.83 11.41
CA VAL A 47 -16.69 1.65 11.82
C VAL A 47 -17.12 3.07 12.15
N GLU A 48 -16.45 3.70 13.08
CA GLU A 48 -16.54 5.15 13.30
C GLU A 48 -15.60 5.83 12.28
N PHE A 49 -16.12 6.78 11.51
CA PHE A 49 -15.34 7.48 10.48
C PHE A 49 -15.08 8.93 10.87
N VAL A 50 -13.82 9.33 10.81
CA VAL A 50 -13.34 10.69 11.10
C VAL A 50 -12.59 11.20 9.88
N GLU A 51 -13.12 12.23 9.22
CA GLU A 51 -12.42 12.91 8.13
C GLU A 51 -11.44 13.94 8.70
N ALA A 52 -10.15 13.58 8.67
CA ALA A 52 -9.08 14.43 9.21
C ALA A 52 -7.71 14.02 8.67
N ASP A 53 -6.73 14.93 8.79
CA ASP A 53 -5.31 14.68 8.46
C ASP A 53 -4.56 14.16 9.69
N ILE A 54 -3.69 13.15 9.50
CA ILE A 54 -2.80 12.65 10.57
C ILE A 54 -1.77 13.69 11.03
N CYS A 55 -1.55 14.75 10.27
CA CYS A 55 -0.72 15.90 10.65
C CYS A 55 -1.43 16.83 11.66
N ASP A 56 -2.75 16.72 11.85
CA ASP A 56 -3.50 17.48 12.85
C ASP A 56 -3.49 16.76 14.20
N GLN A 57 -2.65 17.24 15.11
CA GLN A 57 -2.50 16.69 16.48
C GLN A 57 -3.83 16.64 17.25
N ALA A 58 -4.69 17.66 17.11
CA ALA A 58 -5.95 17.71 17.83
C ALA A 58 -6.95 16.69 17.29
N ALA A 59 -7.02 16.54 15.96
CA ALA A 59 -7.86 15.55 15.30
C ALA A 59 -7.39 14.12 15.62
N VAL A 60 -6.07 13.86 15.60
CA VAL A 60 -5.50 12.57 16.00
C VAL A 60 -5.83 12.26 17.45
N ALA A 61 -5.63 13.21 18.37
CA ALA A 61 -5.93 12.99 19.78
C ALA A 61 -7.42 12.70 20.04
N ALA A 62 -8.32 13.35 19.31
CA ALA A 62 -9.76 13.11 19.41
C ALA A 62 -10.15 11.73 18.87
N ALA A 63 -9.67 11.37 17.67
CA ALA A 63 -9.98 10.09 17.02
C ALA A 63 -9.39 8.89 17.77
N ALA A 64 -8.17 9.02 18.29
CA ALA A 64 -7.47 7.97 19.00
C ALA A 64 -7.92 7.81 20.47
N ALA A 65 -8.78 8.68 21.00
CA ALA A 65 -9.22 8.63 22.38
C ALA A 65 -9.83 7.26 22.72
N GLY A 66 -9.26 6.62 23.77
CA GLY A 66 -9.67 5.29 24.22
C GLY A 66 -9.25 4.12 23.30
N CYS A 67 -8.49 4.38 22.23
CA CYS A 67 -7.92 3.32 21.42
C CYS A 67 -6.76 2.63 22.15
N ALA A 68 -6.72 1.30 22.07
CA ALA A 68 -5.65 0.47 22.61
C ALA A 68 -4.46 0.37 21.64
N ALA A 69 -4.69 0.67 20.35
CA ALA A 69 -3.66 0.62 19.32
C ALA A 69 -3.98 1.58 18.16
N VAL A 70 -2.93 1.95 17.43
CA VAL A 70 -2.96 2.69 16.17
C VAL A 70 -2.32 1.84 15.08
N VAL A 71 -2.96 1.68 13.93
CA VAL A 71 -2.38 1.07 12.73
C VAL A 71 -2.35 2.11 11.63
N ASN A 72 -1.15 2.52 11.23
CA ASN A 72 -0.97 3.62 10.29
C ASN A 72 -0.81 3.13 8.84
N PHE A 73 -1.90 3.25 8.07
CA PHE A 73 -1.89 3.08 6.60
C PHE A 73 -1.90 4.43 5.87
N ALA A 74 -2.08 5.55 6.57
CA ALA A 74 -2.09 6.85 5.93
C ALA A 74 -0.72 7.15 5.30
N ALA A 75 -0.74 7.42 4.00
CA ALA A 75 0.44 7.69 3.19
C ALA A 75 0.03 8.32 1.86
N GLU A 76 0.93 9.07 1.24
CA GLU A 76 0.87 9.30 -0.20
C GLU A 76 1.50 8.09 -0.91
N THR A 77 0.86 7.54 -1.97
CA THR A 77 1.16 6.15 -2.35
C THR A 77 1.70 5.93 -3.75
N HIS A 78 1.76 6.93 -4.61
CA HIS A 78 2.13 6.72 -6.01
C HIS A 78 3.50 7.32 -6.36
N VAL A 79 4.45 6.44 -6.77
CA VAL A 79 5.82 6.85 -7.10
C VAL A 79 5.84 7.95 -8.17
N ASP A 80 5.07 7.81 -9.28
CA ASP A 80 5.06 8.80 -10.35
C ASP A 80 4.57 10.17 -9.87
N ARG A 81 3.59 10.20 -8.95
CA ARG A 81 3.15 11.46 -8.31
C ARG A 81 4.25 12.09 -7.47
N SER A 82 5.04 11.28 -6.76
CA SER A 82 6.16 11.78 -5.95
C SER A 82 7.26 12.43 -6.78
N ILE A 83 7.44 11.99 -8.03
CA ILE A 83 8.40 12.59 -8.96
C ILE A 83 7.93 13.99 -9.40
N HIS A 84 6.62 14.21 -9.49
CA HIS A 84 6.04 15.51 -9.84
C HIS A 84 5.97 16.50 -8.66
N GLY A 85 5.90 15.98 -7.41
CA GLY A 85 5.86 16.81 -6.20
C GLY A 85 6.01 15.94 -4.95
N ALA A 86 7.05 16.17 -4.17
CA ALA A 86 7.42 15.36 -3.01
C ALA A 86 6.95 15.91 -1.66
N SER A 87 6.49 17.19 -1.59
CA SER A 87 6.18 17.85 -0.31
C SER A 87 5.07 17.12 0.48
N GLU A 88 3.98 16.75 -0.18
CA GLU A 88 2.85 16.08 0.44
C GLU A 88 3.23 14.70 0.99
N PHE A 89 4.20 14.02 0.34
CA PHE A 89 4.75 12.76 0.80
C PHE A 89 5.55 12.93 2.10
N ILE A 90 6.38 13.98 2.18
CA ILE A 90 7.14 14.29 3.40
C ILE A 90 6.20 14.69 4.54
N GLU A 91 5.20 15.52 4.27
CA GLU A 91 4.22 15.92 5.26
C GLU A 91 3.47 14.71 5.81
N THR A 92 2.87 13.88 4.96
CA THR A 92 2.09 12.73 5.41
C THR A 92 2.96 11.65 6.01
N ASP A 93 4.01 11.19 5.31
CA ASP A 93 4.75 9.99 5.73
C ASP A 93 5.73 10.28 6.89
N VAL A 94 6.29 11.49 6.97
CA VAL A 94 7.27 11.83 8.01
C VAL A 94 6.63 12.62 9.15
N LEU A 95 6.01 13.76 8.84
CA LEU A 95 5.39 14.60 9.88
C LEU A 95 4.16 13.93 10.48
N GLY A 96 3.28 13.35 9.67
CA GLY A 96 2.12 12.62 10.14
C GLY A 96 2.50 11.42 11.03
N THR A 97 3.52 10.65 10.63
CA THR A 97 4.07 9.58 11.49
C THR A 97 4.61 10.12 12.81
N TYR A 98 5.29 11.24 12.81
CA TYR A 98 5.75 11.91 14.04
C TYR A 98 4.57 12.27 14.96
N VAL A 99 3.50 12.84 14.42
CA VAL A 99 2.30 13.21 15.21
C VAL A 99 1.67 11.98 15.88
N LEU A 100 1.55 10.87 15.14
CA LEU A 100 1.05 9.61 15.70
C LEU A 100 1.96 9.07 16.80
N LEU A 101 3.28 9.11 16.59
CA LEU A 101 4.26 8.65 17.58
C LEU A 101 4.24 9.50 18.87
N ASP A 102 4.06 10.82 18.74
CA ASP A 102 3.96 11.71 19.89
C ASP A 102 2.73 11.39 20.75
N TRP A 103 1.57 11.19 20.08
CA TRP A 103 0.35 10.76 20.77
C TRP A 103 0.50 9.39 21.43
N VAL A 104 1.05 8.40 20.71
CA VAL A 104 1.28 7.03 21.21
C VAL A 104 2.20 7.04 22.43
N ARG A 105 3.28 7.84 22.40
CA ARG A 105 4.20 8.01 23.52
C ARG A 105 3.50 8.56 24.77
N GLU A 106 2.64 9.58 24.60
CA GLU A 106 1.93 10.21 25.72
C GLU A 106 0.87 9.31 26.34
N ASN A 107 0.26 8.42 25.55
CA ASN A 107 -0.85 7.59 25.95
C ASN A 107 -0.44 6.13 26.26
N GLY A 108 0.81 5.74 26.01
CA GLY A 108 1.30 4.38 26.25
C GLY A 108 0.60 3.33 25.39
N THR A 109 0.16 3.71 24.19
CA THR A 109 -0.52 2.83 23.22
C THR A 109 0.47 2.18 22.26
N ARG A 110 0.02 1.12 21.58
CA ARG A 110 0.79 0.42 20.53
C ARG A 110 0.60 1.07 19.17
N LEU A 111 1.68 1.16 18.38
CA LEU A 111 1.65 1.57 16.97
C LEU A 111 2.12 0.43 16.05
N VAL A 112 1.41 0.18 14.96
CA VAL A 112 1.93 -0.56 13.81
C VAL A 112 2.02 0.39 12.62
N GLN A 113 3.25 0.64 12.16
CA GLN A 113 3.54 1.43 10.97
C GLN A 113 3.56 0.54 9.75
N VAL A 114 2.69 0.81 8.78
CA VAL A 114 2.69 0.10 7.50
C VAL A 114 3.57 0.83 6.50
N SER A 115 4.63 0.15 6.08
CA SER A 115 5.67 0.61 5.17
C SER A 115 5.74 -0.27 3.92
N THR A 116 6.80 -0.16 3.16
CA THR A 116 6.97 -0.80 1.85
C THR A 116 8.37 -1.40 1.70
N ASP A 117 8.50 -2.41 0.85
CA ASP A 117 9.76 -2.98 0.40
C ASP A 117 10.62 -1.99 -0.40
N GLU A 118 10.00 -0.98 -1.02
CA GLU A 118 10.69 0.05 -1.79
C GLU A 118 11.71 0.86 -0.97
N VAL A 119 11.62 0.82 0.37
CA VAL A 119 12.62 1.46 1.24
C VAL A 119 14.01 0.83 1.15
N TYR A 120 14.11 -0.43 0.72
CA TYR A 120 15.38 -1.12 0.53
C TYR A 120 16.08 -0.76 -0.79
N GLY A 121 15.32 -0.26 -1.79
CA GLY A 121 15.80 -0.01 -3.14
C GLY A 121 15.95 -1.29 -3.97
N ASP A 122 16.73 -1.20 -5.04
CA ASP A 122 16.91 -2.29 -6.00
C ASP A 122 17.64 -3.50 -5.39
N VAL A 123 17.08 -4.69 -5.58
CA VAL A 123 17.60 -5.94 -5.01
C VAL A 123 18.22 -6.79 -6.11
N PRO A 124 19.53 -7.15 -6.01
CA PRO A 124 20.19 -7.99 -6.98
C PRO A 124 19.51 -9.35 -7.17
N GLU A 125 19.60 -9.89 -8.38
CA GLU A 125 19.10 -11.24 -8.67
C GLU A 125 19.74 -12.29 -7.75
N GLY A 126 18.93 -13.23 -7.26
CA GLY A 126 19.35 -14.28 -6.35
C GLY A 126 19.50 -13.87 -4.89
N SER A 127 19.13 -12.64 -4.51
CA SER A 127 19.05 -12.17 -3.12
C SER A 127 17.67 -11.63 -2.77
N SER A 128 17.37 -11.50 -1.48
CA SER A 128 16.17 -10.89 -0.93
C SER A 128 16.52 -9.99 0.23
N SER A 129 15.80 -8.89 0.39
CA SER A 129 16.03 -7.95 1.50
C SER A 129 15.51 -8.51 2.82
N CYS A 130 16.36 -8.44 3.84
CA CYS A 130 16.03 -8.75 5.22
C CYS A 130 15.72 -7.48 6.01
N GLU A 131 15.10 -7.62 7.17
CA GLU A 131 14.66 -6.48 8.00
C GLU A 131 15.82 -5.60 8.49
N ASP A 132 17.01 -6.18 8.65
CA ASP A 132 18.24 -5.50 9.09
C ASP A 132 19.01 -4.83 7.94
N ASP A 133 18.60 -5.00 6.69
CA ASP A 133 19.26 -4.39 5.54
C ASP A 133 19.16 -2.86 5.56
N PRO A 134 20.20 -2.16 5.08
CA PRO A 134 20.19 -0.71 5.03
C PRO A 134 19.13 -0.19 4.06
N LEU A 135 18.46 0.91 4.43
CA LEU A 135 17.53 1.59 3.57
C LEU A 135 18.29 2.33 2.45
N ARG A 136 17.86 2.12 1.20
CA ARG A 136 18.46 2.71 -0.02
C ARG A 136 17.39 3.15 -1.01
N PRO A 137 16.45 4.01 -0.60
CA PRO A 137 15.31 4.39 -1.43
C PRO A 137 15.75 5.08 -2.73
N SER A 138 15.10 4.75 -3.84
CA SER A 138 15.42 5.25 -5.19
C SER A 138 14.45 6.33 -5.68
N SER A 139 13.35 6.57 -4.98
CA SER A 139 12.32 7.56 -5.35
C SER A 139 11.96 8.48 -4.18
N PRO A 140 11.36 9.67 -4.45
CA PRO A 140 10.86 10.52 -3.38
C PRO A 140 9.82 9.83 -2.48
N TYR A 141 8.95 8.97 -3.05
CA TYR A 141 8.01 8.13 -2.31
C TYR A 141 8.73 7.17 -1.35
N SER A 142 9.65 6.35 -1.87
CA SER A 142 10.36 5.40 -1.03
C SER A 142 11.23 6.09 0.03
N ALA A 143 11.75 7.29 -0.27
CA ALA A 143 12.49 8.11 0.69
C ALA A 143 11.58 8.66 1.81
N SER A 144 10.35 9.10 1.50
CA SER A 144 9.40 9.55 2.53
C SER A 144 8.95 8.40 3.44
N LYS A 145 8.68 7.23 2.87
CA LYS A 145 8.36 6.01 3.64
C LYS A 145 9.52 5.58 4.55
N ALA A 146 10.75 5.61 4.03
CA ALA A 146 11.95 5.37 4.84
C ALA A 146 12.10 6.41 5.96
N GLY A 147 11.74 7.67 5.70
CA GLY A 147 11.69 8.73 6.70
C GLY A 147 10.74 8.42 7.85
N GLY A 148 9.53 7.92 7.54
CA GLY A 148 8.57 7.43 8.52
C GLY A 148 9.11 6.27 9.35
N ASP A 149 9.72 5.25 8.71
CA ASP A 149 10.36 4.13 9.39
C ASP A 149 11.43 4.60 10.38
N LEU A 150 12.27 5.53 9.96
CA LEU A 150 13.32 6.09 10.81
C LEU A 150 12.78 6.86 12.01
N GLN A 151 11.62 7.54 11.89
CA GLN A 151 10.93 8.17 13.02
C GLN A 151 10.46 7.11 14.02
N VAL A 152 9.88 5.99 13.57
CA VAL A 152 9.46 4.88 14.44
C VAL A 152 10.66 4.28 15.16
N ILE A 153 11.73 3.94 14.43
CA ILE A 153 12.96 3.36 14.99
C ILE A 153 13.56 4.31 16.06
N ALA A 154 13.60 5.60 15.78
CA ALA A 154 14.12 6.60 16.72
C ALA A 154 13.24 6.71 17.98
N ALA A 155 11.92 6.70 17.83
CA ALA A 155 10.97 6.79 18.95
C ALA A 155 11.07 5.56 19.87
N VAL A 156 11.17 4.36 19.29
CA VAL A 156 11.39 3.12 20.08
C VAL A 156 12.69 3.21 20.85
N ARG A 157 13.81 3.55 20.20
CA ARG A 157 15.14 3.58 20.84
C ARG A 157 15.28 4.67 21.88
N THR A 158 14.67 5.83 21.64
CA THR A 158 14.84 7.01 22.51
C THR A 158 13.86 7.03 23.66
N TYR A 159 12.60 6.67 23.41
CA TYR A 159 11.50 6.85 24.34
C TYR A 159 10.87 5.52 24.80
N GLY A 160 11.26 4.38 24.22
CA GLY A 160 10.67 3.08 24.55
C GLY A 160 9.21 2.95 24.09
N VAL A 161 8.82 3.65 23.01
CA VAL A 161 7.47 3.55 22.43
C VAL A 161 7.22 2.11 21.99
N ASP A 162 6.05 1.57 22.29
CA ASP A 162 5.63 0.26 21.79
C ASP A 162 5.19 0.40 20.32
N ALA A 163 6.11 0.12 19.39
CA ALA A 163 5.83 0.20 17.97
C ALA A 163 6.52 -0.92 17.19
N CYS A 164 5.86 -1.34 16.10
CA CYS A 164 6.39 -2.25 15.09
C CYS A 164 6.27 -1.62 13.70
N ILE A 165 7.11 -2.08 12.77
CA ILE A 165 7.01 -1.71 11.35
C ILE A 165 6.72 -2.97 10.53
N THR A 166 5.81 -2.87 9.56
CA THR A 166 5.65 -3.88 8.51
C THR A 166 6.11 -3.29 7.18
N ARG A 167 6.96 -4.01 6.42
CA ARG A 167 7.37 -3.62 5.07
C ARG A 167 6.77 -4.60 4.08
N GLY A 168 5.71 -4.14 3.40
CA GLY A 168 4.92 -4.96 2.49
C GLY A 168 5.46 -4.92 1.06
N SER A 169 5.38 -6.05 0.36
CA SER A 169 5.60 -6.14 -1.09
C SER A 169 4.41 -5.59 -1.89
N ASN A 170 4.49 -5.67 -3.23
CA ASN A 170 3.46 -5.12 -4.12
C ASN A 170 2.09 -5.76 -3.85
N THR A 171 1.24 -5.03 -3.17
CA THR A 171 -0.09 -5.50 -2.79
C THR A 171 -1.10 -5.26 -3.92
N TYR A 172 -1.96 -6.26 -4.18
CA TYR A 172 -3.03 -6.19 -5.17
C TYR A 172 -4.34 -6.74 -4.63
N GLY A 173 -5.46 -6.38 -5.28
CA GLY A 173 -6.78 -6.88 -4.90
C GLY A 173 -7.92 -5.92 -5.25
N PRO A 174 -9.15 -6.24 -4.81
CA PRO A 174 -10.32 -5.37 -4.91
C PRO A 174 -10.11 -4.00 -4.29
N ASN A 175 -10.75 -2.95 -4.83
CA ASN A 175 -10.69 -1.58 -4.33
C ASN A 175 -9.31 -0.89 -4.45
N GLN A 176 -8.35 -1.46 -5.17
CA GLN A 176 -7.09 -0.76 -5.46
C GLN A 176 -7.33 0.34 -6.51
N TYR A 177 -6.83 1.55 -6.22
CA TYR A 177 -7.01 2.71 -7.10
C TYR A 177 -6.41 2.45 -8.49
N PRO A 178 -7.13 2.78 -9.60
CA PRO A 178 -6.78 2.36 -10.96
C PRO A 178 -5.57 3.06 -11.61
N GLU A 179 -4.64 3.58 -10.82
CA GLU A 179 -3.33 4.08 -11.27
C GLU A 179 -2.19 3.07 -11.10
N LYS A 180 -2.40 2.01 -10.30
CA LYS A 180 -1.42 0.93 -10.09
C LYS A 180 -1.53 -0.09 -11.21
N ILE A 181 -0.42 -0.78 -11.55
CA ILE A 181 -0.31 -1.62 -12.75
C ILE A 181 -1.47 -2.63 -12.91
N ILE A 182 -1.83 -3.38 -11.87
CA ILE A 182 -2.91 -4.37 -11.99
C ILE A 182 -4.25 -3.70 -12.28
N PRO A 183 -4.79 -2.80 -11.44
CA PRO A 183 -6.10 -2.20 -11.72
C PRO A 183 -6.10 -1.30 -12.95
N LEU A 184 -4.99 -0.61 -13.25
CA LEU A 184 -4.86 0.18 -14.46
C LEU A 184 -5.00 -0.69 -15.71
N PHE A 185 -4.23 -1.78 -15.77
CA PHE A 185 -4.21 -2.66 -16.94
C PHE A 185 -5.53 -3.44 -17.06
N VAL A 186 -6.09 -3.90 -15.95
CA VAL A 186 -7.39 -4.57 -15.95
C VAL A 186 -8.50 -3.63 -16.46
N THR A 187 -8.61 -2.43 -15.90
CA THR A 187 -9.67 -1.49 -16.30
C THR A 187 -9.48 -0.97 -17.73
N ASN A 188 -8.24 -0.72 -18.16
CA ASN A 188 -7.95 -0.34 -19.54
C ASN A 188 -8.27 -1.49 -20.52
N ALA A 189 -7.88 -2.73 -20.20
CA ALA A 189 -8.18 -3.89 -21.04
C ALA A 189 -9.69 -4.11 -21.20
N LEU A 190 -10.46 -3.96 -20.09
CA LEU A 190 -11.93 -4.05 -20.12
C LEU A 190 -12.59 -2.95 -20.96
N ASP A 191 -11.95 -1.79 -21.09
CA ASP A 191 -12.42 -0.66 -21.90
C ASP A 191 -11.85 -0.66 -23.33
N GLY A 192 -10.90 -1.57 -23.66
CA GLY A 192 -10.20 -1.60 -24.94
C GLY A 192 -9.17 -0.45 -25.10
N GLU A 193 -8.73 0.13 -23.97
CA GLU A 193 -7.76 1.22 -23.92
C GLU A 193 -6.32 0.72 -23.84
N PRO A 194 -5.31 1.53 -24.23
CA PRO A 194 -3.91 1.13 -24.16
C PRO A 194 -3.41 0.77 -22.77
N LEU A 195 -2.54 -0.24 -22.71
CA LEU A 195 -1.81 -0.66 -21.51
C LEU A 195 -0.37 -0.11 -21.56
N PRO A 196 -0.06 0.99 -20.84
CA PRO A 196 1.25 1.63 -20.89
C PRO A 196 2.28 0.83 -20.08
N LEU A 197 3.06 -0.04 -20.74
CA LEU A 197 4.10 -0.85 -20.12
C LEU A 197 5.44 -0.12 -20.14
N TYR A 198 6.00 0.17 -18.97
CA TYR A 198 7.26 0.88 -18.83
C TYR A 198 8.45 0.08 -19.36
N GLY A 199 9.29 0.73 -20.18
CA GLY A 199 10.54 0.20 -20.70
C GLY A 199 10.36 -1.14 -21.43
N ASP A 200 11.13 -2.14 -21.03
CA ASP A 200 11.07 -3.51 -21.58
C ASP A 200 10.10 -4.44 -20.84
N GLY A 201 9.45 -3.94 -19.78
CA GLY A 201 8.51 -4.69 -18.96
C GLY A 201 9.13 -5.78 -18.08
N ARG A 202 10.46 -5.80 -17.94
CA ARG A 202 11.16 -6.82 -17.15
C ARG A 202 11.38 -6.44 -15.68
N GLN A 203 10.79 -5.34 -15.21
CA GLN A 203 10.78 -5.04 -13.79
C GLN A 203 10.05 -6.16 -13.07
N THR A 204 10.72 -6.75 -12.08
CA THR A 204 10.22 -7.88 -11.30
C THR A 204 9.66 -7.40 -9.97
N ARG A 205 8.49 -7.88 -9.61
CA ARG A 205 7.81 -7.56 -8.35
C ARG A 205 7.34 -8.82 -7.65
N ASP A 206 7.43 -8.81 -6.34
CA ASP A 206 6.79 -9.79 -5.46
C ASP A 206 5.34 -9.37 -5.22
N TRP A 207 4.39 -10.24 -5.51
CA TRP A 207 2.96 -9.93 -5.46
C TRP A 207 2.28 -10.54 -4.25
N LEU A 208 1.54 -9.71 -3.52
CA LEU A 208 0.85 -10.09 -2.28
C LEU A 208 -0.62 -9.72 -2.35
N HIS A 209 -1.53 -10.68 -2.12
CA HIS A 209 -2.95 -10.37 -2.07
C HIS A 209 -3.29 -9.51 -0.84
N VAL A 210 -4.20 -8.54 -0.98
CA VAL A 210 -4.54 -7.57 0.09
C VAL A 210 -5.03 -8.23 1.38
N GLU A 211 -5.77 -9.35 1.28
CA GLU A 211 -6.23 -10.07 2.47
C GLU A 211 -5.08 -10.73 3.24
N ASP A 212 -4.05 -11.20 2.54
CA ASP A 212 -2.86 -11.77 3.17
C ASP A 212 -1.99 -10.67 3.80
N HIS A 213 -1.89 -9.50 3.13
CA HIS A 213 -1.25 -8.34 3.73
C HIS A 213 -1.97 -7.90 5.02
N CYS A 214 -3.30 -7.78 4.99
CA CYS A 214 -4.08 -7.44 6.19
C CYS A 214 -3.93 -8.48 7.30
N ALA A 215 -3.86 -9.78 6.96
CA ALA A 215 -3.63 -10.84 7.93
C ALA A 215 -2.25 -10.71 8.60
N ALA A 216 -1.21 -10.37 7.82
CA ALA A 216 0.13 -10.10 8.33
C ALA A 216 0.14 -8.92 9.32
N VAL A 217 -0.45 -7.79 8.92
CA VAL A 217 -0.52 -6.59 9.77
C VAL A 217 -1.32 -6.87 11.06
N GLU A 218 -2.42 -7.64 10.98
CA GLU A 218 -3.17 -8.04 12.17
C GLU A 218 -2.34 -8.93 13.09
N LEU A 219 -1.58 -9.90 12.56
CA LEU A 219 -0.70 -10.73 13.37
C LEU A 219 0.37 -9.87 14.07
N VAL A 220 1.00 -8.94 13.35
CA VAL A 220 1.98 -8.02 13.94
C VAL A 220 1.34 -7.11 14.98
N LEU A 221 0.12 -6.64 14.77
CA LEU A 221 -0.63 -5.86 15.77
C LEU A 221 -0.82 -6.65 17.09
N ARG A 222 -1.09 -7.96 16.99
CA ARG A 222 -1.40 -8.81 18.16
C ARG A 222 -0.15 -9.40 18.80
N GLU A 223 0.81 -9.87 18.01
CA GLU A 223 1.91 -10.73 18.44
C GLU A 223 3.31 -10.13 18.15
N GLY A 224 3.40 -9.04 17.38
CA GLY A 224 4.68 -8.45 17.03
C GLY A 224 5.44 -7.94 18.26
N ALA A 225 6.74 -8.24 18.35
CA ALA A 225 7.57 -7.74 19.43
C ALA A 225 7.87 -6.23 19.24
N SER A 226 7.80 -5.47 20.32
CA SER A 226 8.05 -4.02 20.29
C SER A 226 9.44 -3.71 19.75
N GLY A 227 9.52 -2.75 18.85
CA GLY A 227 10.76 -2.32 18.19
C GLY A 227 11.16 -3.15 16.98
N GLU A 228 10.42 -4.22 16.67
CA GLU A 228 10.74 -5.11 15.57
C GLU A 228 10.14 -4.64 14.24
N ILE A 229 10.86 -4.99 13.17
CA ILE A 229 10.44 -4.81 11.78
C ILE A 229 10.09 -6.18 11.22
N TYR A 230 9.06 -6.25 10.39
CA TYR A 230 8.60 -7.49 9.74
C TYR A 230 8.40 -7.27 8.25
N ASN A 231 9.13 -8.00 7.43
CA ASN A 231 8.88 -8.06 6.00
C ASN A 231 7.63 -8.90 5.71
N VAL A 232 6.79 -8.40 4.80
CA VAL A 232 5.53 -9.03 4.41
C VAL A 232 5.56 -9.26 2.91
N GLY A 233 6.11 -10.39 2.48
CA GLY A 233 6.28 -10.75 1.07
C GLY A 233 5.42 -11.95 0.67
N GLY A 234 4.85 -11.92 -0.54
CA GLY A 234 4.10 -13.02 -1.11
C GLY A 234 4.99 -14.21 -1.48
N GLY A 235 6.23 -13.93 -1.86
CA GLY A 235 7.19 -14.92 -2.34
C GLY A 235 6.99 -15.32 -3.81
N GLU A 236 6.16 -14.57 -4.54
CA GLU A 236 5.85 -14.82 -5.95
C GLU A 236 6.34 -13.67 -6.83
N GLU A 237 7.56 -13.78 -7.32
CA GLU A 237 8.19 -12.79 -8.18
C GLU A 237 7.77 -12.98 -9.63
N VAL A 238 7.20 -11.93 -10.24
CA VAL A 238 6.75 -11.96 -11.64
C VAL A 238 7.21 -10.69 -12.36
N GLU A 239 7.72 -10.83 -13.59
CA GLU A 239 8.00 -9.69 -14.46
C GLU A 239 6.72 -8.99 -14.90
N ASN A 240 6.73 -7.66 -14.98
CA ASN A 240 5.55 -6.88 -15.38
C ASN A 240 5.00 -7.29 -16.75
N ARG A 241 5.85 -7.69 -17.71
CA ARG A 241 5.41 -8.18 -19.02
C ARG A 241 4.64 -9.51 -18.94
N ASP A 242 5.02 -10.41 -18.03
CA ASP A 242 4.34 -11.71 -17.88
C ASP A 242 3.03 -11.50 -17.11
N LEU A 243 3.00 -10.64 -16.11
CA LEU A 243 1.78 -10.17 -15.46
C LEU A 243 0.82 -9.53 -16.49
N THR A 244 1.33 -8.68 -17.38
CA THR A 244 0.53 -8.05 -18.44
C THR A 244 -0.13 -9.08 -19.34
N ARG A 245 0.63 -10.11 -19.77
CA ARG A 245 0.09 -11.20 -20.58
C ARG A 245 -1.02 -11.96 -19.88
N THR A 246 -0.83 -12.28 -18.59
CA THR A 246 -1.86 -12.94 -17.79
C THR A 246 -3.12 -12.07 -17.68
N ILE A 247 -2.99 -10.75 -17.49
CA ILE A 247 -4.15 -9.83 -17.46
C ILE A 247 -4.89 -9.83 -18.80
N LEU A 248 -4.18 -9.78 -19.93
CA LEU A 248 -4.80 -9.84 -21.27
C LEU A 248 -5.59 -11.14 -21.46
N GLU A 249 -5.01 -12.29 -21.09
CA GLU A 249 -5.70 -13.59 -21.14
C GLU A 249 -6.98 -13.59 -20.28
N LEU A 250 -6.90 -13.10 -19.04
CA LEU A 250 -8.04 -13.05 -18.10
C LEU A 250 -9.14 -12.08 -18.54
N THR A 251 -8.78 -11.01 -19.25
CA THR A 251 -9.77 -10.04 -19.77
C THR A 251 -10.31 -10.42 -21.15
N GLY A 252 -9.72 -11.42 -21.82
CA GLY A 252 -10.11 -11.85 -23.16
C GLY A 252 -9.66 -10.87 -24.26
N THR A 253 -8.59 -10.13 -24.01
CA THR A 253 -7.96 -9.17 -24.94
C THR A 253 -6.59 -9.67 -25.39
N ASP A 254 -5.88 -8.91 -26.19
CA ASP A 254 -4.60 -9.33 -26.78
C ASP A 254 -3.52 -8.24 -26.71
N GLU A 255 -2.31 -8.60 -27.15
CA GLU A 255 -1.12 -7.73 -27.10
C GLU A 255 -1.25 -6.45 -27.96
N SER A 256 -2.29 -6.32 -28.80
CA SER A 256 -2.52 -5.10 -29.57
C SER A 256 -2.82 -3.87 -28.70
N LEU A 257 -3.23 -4.09 -27.45
CA LEU A 257 -3.43 -3.02 -26.48
C LEU A 257 -2.12 -2.56 -25.81
N VAL A 258 -1.06 -3.38 -25.79
CA VAL A 258 0.18 -3.03 -25.10
C VAL A 258 0.91 -1.90 -25.83
N ARG A 259 1.32 -0.88 -25.08
CA ARG A 259 2.17 0.20 -25.58
C ARG A 259 3.39 0.31 -24.66
N HIS A 260 4.57 0.02 -25.20
CA HIS A 260 5.81 0.29 -24.49
C HIS A 260 6.02 1.79 -24.42
N VAL A 261 6.18 2.30 -23.20
CA VAL A 261 6.40 3.72 -22.92
C VAL A 261 7.80 3.93 -22.32
N GLU A 262 8.31 5.17 -22.37
CA GLU A 262 9.58 5.51 -21.72
C GLU A 262 9.53 5.18 -20.22
N ASP A 263 10.60 4.59 -19.71
CA ASP A 263 10.70 4.23 -18.30
C ASP A 263 10.80 5.47 -17.41
N ARG A 264 10.36 5.35 -16.16
CA ARG A 264 10.42 6.45 -15.22
C ARG A 264 11.80 6.56 -14.55
N PRO A 265 12.25 7.76 -14.16
CA PRO A 265 13.44 7.91 -13.34
C PRO A 265 13.34 7.14 -12.01
N GLY A 266 14.45 6.53 -11.58
CA GLY A 266 14.49 5.81 -10.30
C GLY A 266 13.62 4.54 -10.26
N HIS A 267 13.37 3.91 -11.41
CA HIS A 267 12.59 2.68 -11.47
C HIS A 267 13.47 1.47 -11.17
N ASP A 268 13.41 1.00 -9.94
CA ASP A 268 14.14 -0.18 -9.51
C ASP A 268 13.76 -1.42 -10.34
N ARG A 269 14.76 -2.21 -10.66
CA ARG A 269 14.58 -3.39 -11.53
C ARG A 269 13.84 -4.50 -10.81
N ARG A 270 14.19 -4.75 -9.54
CA ARG A 270 13.65 -5.88 -8.78
C ARG A 270 13.45 -5.53 -7.31
N TYR A 271 12.30 -5.94 -6.78
CA TYR A 271 12.04 -6.02 -5.35
C TYR A 271 11.84 -7.48 -4.95
N SER A 272 12.40 -7.85 -3.82
CA SER A 272 12.28 -9.17 -3.22
C SER A 272 12.49 -9.09 -1.73
N LEU A 273 11.62 -9.74 -0.96
CA LEU A 273 11.66 -9.76 0.50
C LEU A 273 11.92 -11.15 1.04
N ASP A 274 12.77 -11.25 2.06
CA ASP A 274 12.78 -12.39 2.96
C ASP A 274 11.75 -12.16 4.07
N ALA A 275 10.66 -12.93 4.05
CA ALA A 275 9.60 -12.87 5.06
C ALA A 275 9.74 -13.99 6.13
N SER A 276 10.89 -14.65 6.24
CA SER A 276 11.12 -15.78 7.16
C SER A 276 10.84 -15.43 8.60
N LYS A 277 11.12 -14.19 9.02
CA LYS A 277 10.87 -13.71 10.37
C LYS A 277 9.38 -13.72 10.70
N LEU A 278 8.53 -13.19 9.83
CA LEU A 278 7.09 -13.16 10.02
C LEU A 278 6.48 -14.56 9.93
N ARG A 279 7.02 -15.42 9.03
CA ARG A 279 6.66 -16.84 8.97
C ARG A 279 6.97 -17.56 10.28
N GLY A 280 8.08 -17.21 10.92
CA GLY A 280 8.44 -17.71 12.26
C GLY A 280 7.44 -17.32 13.36
N VAL A 281 6.66 -16.26 13.17
CA VAL A 281 5.56 -15.86 14.07
C VAL A 281 4.25 -16.58 13.73
N GLY A 282 4.18 -17.29 12.59
CA GLY A 282 3.03 -18.12 12.20
C GLY A 282 2.19 -17.53 11.06
N TRP A 283 2.70 -16.52 10.32
CA TRP A 283 2.03 -16.03 9.12
C TRP A 283 2.54 -16.75 7.86
N GLU A 284 1.63 -17.06 6.96
CA GLU A 284 1.90 -17.52 5.59
C GLU A 284 0.88 -16.88 4.66
N PRO A 285 1.26 -16.49 3.43
CA PRO A 285 0.29 -16.04 2.44
C PRO A 285 -0.63 -17.22 2.08
N ALA A 286 -1.93 -16.98 2.08
CA ALA A 286 -2.93 -18.00 1.82
C ALA A 286 -3.36 -18.04 0.33
N ARG A 287 -3.11 -16.97 -0.43
CA ARG A 287 -3.51 -16.84 -1.84
C ARG A 287 -2.30 -16.72 -2.75
N ALA A 288 -2.12 -17.70 -3.62
CA ALA A 288 -1.19 -17.60 -4.74
C ALA A 288 -1.67 -16.54 -5.74
N LEU A 289 -0.75 -15.91 -6.47
CA LEU A 289 -1.08 -14.93 -7.53
C LEU A 289 -1.98 -15.57 -8.60
N ALA A 290 -1.74 -16.84 -8.94
CA ALA A 290 -2.51 -17.58 -9.92
C ALA A 290 -4.00 -17.73 -9.54
N ASP A 291 -4.34 -17.69 -8.26
CA ASP A 291 -5.72 -17.74 -7.76
C ASP A 291 -6.29 -16.35 -7.51
N GLY A 292 -5.55 -15.46 -6.88
CA GLY A 292 -6.01 -14.14 -6.48
C GLY A 292 -6.14 -13.14 -7.66
N LEU A 293 -5.31 -13.26 -8.70
CA LEU A 293 -5.38 -12.35 -9.86
C LEU A 293 -6.68 -12.55 -10.67
N PRO A 294 -7.12 -13.80 -11.00
CA PRO A 294 -8.42 -14.01 -11.62
C PRO A 294 -9.59 -13.47 -10.79
N GLU A 295 -9.58 -13.66 -9.46
CA GLU A 295 -10.60 -13.11 -8.55
C GLU A 295 -10.61 -11.56 -8.61
N THR A 296 -9.43 -10.95 -8.63
CA THR A 296 -9.28 -9.49 -8.74
C THR A 296 -9.81 -8.97 -10.08
N VAL A 297 -9.47 -9.61 -11.20
CA VAL A 297 -9.98 -9.25 -12.53
C VAL A 297 -11.51 -9.37 -12.60
N ALA A 298 -12.06 -10.46 -12.05
CA ALA A 298 -13.51 -10.65 -11.98
C ALA A 298 -14.17 -9.53 -11.16
N TRP A 299 -13.57 -9.15 -10.02
CA TRP A 299 -14.08 -8.05 -9.20
C TRP A 299 -14.16 -6.73 -9.99
N TYR A 300 -13.11 -6.33 -10.73
CA TYR A 300 -13.15 -5.10 -11.54
C TYR A 300 -14.18 -5.19 -12.66
N ARG A 301 -14.36 -6.36 -13.27
CA ARG A 301 -15.40 -6.58 -14.29
C ARG A 301 -16.81 -6.37 -13.72
N ASP A 302 -17.05 -6.87 -12.52
CA ASP A 302 -18.38 -6.88 -11.88
C ASP A 302 -18.68 -5.57 -11.11
N ASN A 303 -17.68 -4.74 -10.84
CA ASN A 303 -17.81 -3.51 -10.05
C ASN A 303 -17.43 -2.24 -10.84
N ARG A 304 -17.90 -2.16 -12.09
CA ARG A 304 -17.67 -0.97 -12.94
C ARG A 304 -18.15 0.32 -12.29
N ASP A 305 -19.27 0.29 -11.62
CA ASP A 305 -19.87 1.45 -10.92
C ASP A 305 -18.92 2.02 -9.83
N TRP A 306 -17.98 1.21 -9.33
CA TRP A 306 -17.00 1.67 -8.35
C TRP A 306 -15.82 2.41 -9.03
N TRP A 307 -15.27 1.89 -10.14
CA TRP A 307 -14.05 2.45 -10.72
C TRP A 307 -14.25 3.39 -11.93
N GLU A 308 -15.35 3.28 -12.68
CA GLU A 308 -15.62 4.19 -13.81
C GLU A 308 -15.71 5.66 -13.38
N PRO A 309 -16.42 6.02 -12.27
CA PRO A 309 -16.40 7.39 -11.77
C PRO A 309 -14.99 7.88 -11.38
N ILE A 310 -14.15 6.98 -10.83
CA ILE A 310 -12.77 7.31 -10.45
C ILE A 310 -11.94 7.66 -11.68
N LYS A 311 -12.10 6.95 -12.80
CA LYS A 311 -11.37 7.21 -14.05
C LYS A 311 -11.81 8.49 -14.80
N SER A 312 -12.71 9.26 -14.23
CA SER A 312 -13.16 10.58 -14.74
C SER A 312 -12.43 11.73 -14.01
N GLY A 313 -12.63 12.95 -14.47
CA GLY A 313 -12.15 14.15 -13.77
C GLY A 313 -10.63 14.19 -13.55
N ASP A 314 -10.22 14.36 -12.30
CA ASP A 314 -8.81 14.56 -11.92
C ASP A 314 -7.90 13.37 -12.26
N TYR A 315 -8.43 12.14 -12.18
CA TYR A 315 -7.70 10.96 -12.64
C TYR A 315 -7.38 11.04 -14.14
N ARG A 316 -8.36 11.44 -14.96
CA ARG A 316 -8.16 11.56 -16.40
C ARG A 316 -7.13 12.63 -16.74
N ALA A 317 -7.18 13.77 -16.07
CA ALA A 317 -6.19 14.83 -16.22
C ALA A 317 -4.78 14.36 -15.82
N TYR A 318 -4.67 13.59 -14.72
CA TYR A 318 -3.42 12.96 -14.31
C TYR A 318 -2.93 11.94 -15.36
N TYR A 319 -3.80 11.04 -15.83
CA TYR A 319 -3.47 10.02 -16.82
C TYR A 319 -2.97 10.66 -18.13
N GLU A 320 -3.66 11.68 -18.62
CA GLU A 320 -3.26 12.43 -19.81
C GLU A 320 -1.89 13.09 -19.60
N LYS A 321 -1.65 13.73 -18.47
CA LYS A 321 -0.35 14.34 -18.13
C LYS A 321 0.77 13.31 -18.08
N GLN A 322 0.50 12.12 -17.54
CA GLN A 322 1.49 11.06 -17.35
C GLN A 322 1.83 10.32 -18.65
N TYR A 323 0.84 10.11 -19.50
CA TYR A 323 0.98 9.17 -20.61
C TYR A 323 0.78 9.79 -22.01
N SER A 324 0.18 11.00 -22.16
CA SER A 324 -0.10 11.56 -23.49
C SER A 324 1.14 11.70 -24.39
N GLU A 325 2.25 12.19 -23.84
CA GLU A 325 3.52 12.30 -24.56
C GLU A 325 4.22 10.95 -24.78
N ARG A 326 3.94 9.96 -23.91
CA ARG A 326 4.56 8.62 -23.90
C ARG A 326 3.82 7.62 -24.78
N LEU A 327 2.54 7.83 -25.02
CA LEU A 327 1.72 6.96 -25.87
C LEU A 327 1.75 7.38 -27.36
N GLY A 328 2.32 8.57 -27.68
CA GLY A 328 2.63 9.05 -29.03
C GLY A 328 1.40 9.46 -29.80
#